data_b22b22d9e944b22aa3bb41e725169ce5
#
_entry.id   b22b22d9e944b22aa3bb41e725169ce5
#
_cell.length_a   1.000
_cell.length_b   1.000
_cell.length_c   1.000
_cell.angle_alpha   90.00
_cell.angle_beta   90.00
_cell.angle_gamma   90.00
#
_symmetry.space_group_name_H-M   'P 1'
#
loop_
_entity.id
_entity.type
_entity.pdbx_description
1 polymer ?
#
loop_
_entity_poly.entity_id
_entity_poly.type
_entity_poly.pdbx_seq_one_letter_code
_entity_poly.pdbx_strand_id
1 'polypeptide(L)'
;MDFWAEWCGPCKFMEPIMDELEKELAGKVTIEKINVDENQETAAKFQVMSIPTYVVVKDNREVERIIGATSKENILKVISAHE
;
A
#
# COMPACT_ATOMS: atom_id res chain seq x y z
N MET A 1 -0.15 -3.54 2.63
CA MET A 1 0.78 -3.88 1.52
C MET A 1 0.78 -2.76 0.50
N ASP A 2 1.95 -2.30 0.13
CA ASP A 2 2.15 -1.23 -0.83
C ASP A 2 2.78 -1.83 -2.09
N PHE A 3 1.98 -2.06 -3.13
CA PHE A 3 2.44 -2.62 -4.40
C PHE A 3 2.93 -1.50 -5.30
N TRP A 4 4.20 -1.59 -5.73
CA TRP A 4 4.87 -0.52 -6.48
C TRP A 4 5.86 -1.09 -7.48
N ALA A 5 6.41 -0.22 -8.34
CA ALA A 5 7.49 -0.57 -9.24
C ALA A 5 8.36 0.67 -9.49
N GLU A 6 9.62 0.44 -9.86
CA GLU A 6 10.57 1.53 -10.10
C GLU A 6 10.18 2.43 -11.28
N TRP A 7 9.53 1.86 -12.28
CA TRP A 7 9.10 2.59 -13.47
C TRP A 7 7.78 3.36 -13.28
N CYS A 8 7.16 3.23 -12.14
CA CYS A 8 5.84 3.79 -11.89
C CYS A 8 5.95 5.23 -11.34
N GLY A 9 5.59 6.21 -12.15
CA GLY A 9 5.61 7.62 -11.74
C GLY A 9 4.74 7.92 -10.53
N PRO A 10 3.44 7.53 -10.54
CA PRO A 10 2.57 7.74 -9.37
C PRO A 10 3.08 7.06 -8.11
N CYS A 11 3.75 5.90 -8.22
CA CYS A 11 4.35 5.24 -7.07
C CYS A 11 5.45 6.10 -6.45
N LYS A 12 6.27 6.71 -7.29
CA LYS A 12 7.34 7.60 -6.82
C LYS A 12 6.79 8.84 -6.14
N PHE A 13 5.69 9.37 -6.67
CA PHE A 13 5.00 10.50 -6.05
C PHE A 13 4.52 10.15 -4.65
N MET A 14 4.05 8.92 -4.45
CA MET A 14 3.54 8.45 -3.17
C MET A 14 4.64 8.05 -2.18
N GLU A 15 5.86 7.85 -2.65
CA GLU A 15 6.97 7.36 -1.83
C GLU A 15 7.21 8.19 -0.56
N PRO A 16 7.34 9.52 -0.63
CA PRO A 16 7.53 10.31 0.59
C PRO A 16 6.32 10.27 1.51
N ILE A 17 5.12 10.15 0.96
CA ILE A 17 3.89 10.02 1.75
C ILE A 17 3.90 8.71 2.51
N MET A 18 4.26 7.62 1.85
CA MET A 18 4.31 6.30 2.48
C MET A 18 5.42 6.22 3.53
N ASP A 19 6.54 6.89 3.29
CA ASP A 19 7.64 6.94 4.26
C ASP A 19 7.21 7.67 5.54
N GLU A 20 6.46 8.76 5.41
CA GLU A 20 5.90 9.47 6.56
C GLU A 20 4.91 8.60 7.32
N LEU A 21 4.03 7.90 6.60
CA LEU A 21 3.06 7.02 7.21
C LEU A 21 3.70 5.87 7.96
N GLU A 22 4.76 5.31 7.40
CA GLU A 22 5.51 4.24 8.05
C GLU A 22 6.04 4.69 9.42
N LYS A 23 6.57 5.90 9.49
CA LYS A 23 7.06 6.47 10.73
C LYS A 23 5.96 6.78 11.73
N GLU A 24 4.88 7.41 11.25
CA GLU A 24 3.76 7.79 12.10
C GLU A 24 3.00 6.60 12.67
N LEU A 25 2.90 5.53 11.89
CA LEU A 25 2.14 4.34 12.28
C LEU A 25 3.00 3.22 12.84
N ALA A 26 4.28 3.49 13.07
CA ALA A 26 5.20 2.52 13.66
C ALA A 26 4.64 2.00 14.98
N GLY A 27 4.62 0.68 15.13
CA GLY A 27 4.06 0.04 16.32
C GLY A 27 2.56 -0.22 16.26
N LYS A 28 1.83 0.42 15.33
CA LYS A 28 0.40 0.19 15.13
C LYS A 28 0.10 -0.55 13.85
N VAL A 29 0.80 -0.18 12.78
CA VAL A 29 0.61 -0.75 11.45
C VAL A 29 1.96 -1.03 10.84
N THR A 30 2.11 -2.18 10.21
CA THR A 30 3.31 -2.53 9.47
C THR A 30 3.05 -2.27 7.99
N ILE A 31 3.89 -1.44 7.37
CA ILE A 31 3.79 -1.18 5.93
C ILE A 31 4.80 -2.08 5.23
N GLU A 32 4.30 -2.97 4.40
CA GLU A 32 5.11 -3.90 3.64
C GLU A 32 5.15 -3.43 2.19
N LYS A 33 6.34 -3.05 1.72
CA LYS A 33 6.53 -2.58 0.35
C LYS A 33 6.85 -3.76 -0.55
N ILE A 34 6.04 -3.94 -1.59
CA ILE A 34 6.16 -5.07 -2.50
C ILE A 34 6.40 -4.58 -3.92
N ASN A 35 7.60 -4.78 -4.42
CA ASN A 35 7.94 -4.47 -5.81
C ASN A 35 7.32 -5.55 -6.69
N VAL A 36 6.39 -5.17 -7.55
CA VAL A 36 5.63 -6.14 -8.35
C VAL A 36 6.47 -6.88 -9.37
N ASP A 37 7.57 -6.27 -9.83
CA ASP A 37 8.46 -6.94 -10.79
C ASP A 37 9.27 -8.05 -10.13
N GLU A 38 9.59 -7.89 -8.85
CA GLU A 38 10.34 -8.89 -8.09
C GLU A 38 9.45 -9.88 -7.36
N ASN A 39 8.17 -9.58 -7.22
CA ASN A 39 7.20 -10.38 -6.46
C ASN A 39 5.93 -10.63 -7.28
N GLN A 40 6.09 -11.17 -8.48
CA GLN A 40 4.98 -11.38 -9.41
C GLN A 40 3.92 -12.32 -8.87
N GLU A 41 4.33 -13.34 -8.12
CA GLU A 41 3.38 -14.28 -7.52
C GLU A 41 2.49 -13.61 -6.49
N THR A 42 3.06 -12.75 -5.65
CA THR A 42 2.31 -12.01 -4.64
C THR A 42 1.32 -11.06 -5.28
N ALA A 43 1.77 -10.33 -6.32
CA ALA A 43 0.89 -9.42 -7.05
C ALA A 43 -0.28 -10.17 -7.70
N ALA A 44 0.00 -11.34 -8.28
CA ALA A 44 -1.03 -12.18 -8.89
C ALA A 44 -2.01 -12.71 -7.84
N LYS A 45 -1.51 -13.12 -6.69
CA LYS A 45 -2.33 -13.64 -5.59
C LYS A 45 -3.35 -12.61 -5.12
N PHE A 46 -2.93 -11.35 -5.03
CA PHE A 46 -3.82 -10.26 -4.63
C PHE A 46 -4.54 -9.62 -5.81
N GLN A 47 -4.36 -10.16 -7.01
CA GLN A 47 -5.01 -9.67 -8.23
C GLN A 47 -4.75 -8.17 -8.46
N VAL A 48 -3.50 -7.75 -8.26
CA VAL A 48 -3.09 -6.38 -8.49
C VAL A 48 -2.93 -6.14 -9.99
N MET A 49 -3.82 -5.32 -10.55
CA MET A 49 -3.87 -5.05 -11.99
C MET A 49 -3.22 -3.72 -12.37
N SER A 50 -3.09 -2.83 -11.41
CA SER A 50 -2.46 -1.53 -11.62
C SER A 50 -1.74 -1.10 -10.36
N ILE A 51 -0.80 -0.18 -10.48
CA ILE A 51 -0.01 0.32 -9.35
C ILE A 51 0.01 1.85 -9.36
N PRO A 52 0.14 2.50 -8.20
CA PRO A 52 0.23 1.87 -6.89
C PRO A 52 -1.11 1.26 -6.45
N THR A 53 -1.05 0.20 -5.65
CA THR A 53 -2.21 -0.39 -5.01
C THR A 53 -1.86 -0.62 -3.55
N TYR A 54 -2.71 -0.15 -2.66
CA TYR A 54 -2.52 -0.28 -1.22
C TYR A 54 -3.58 -1.22 -0.68
N VAL A 55 -3.14 -2.36 -0.17
CA VAL A 55 -4.04 -3.38 0.37
C VAL A 55 -3.95 -3.37 1.88
N VAL A 56 -5.07 -3.15 2.54
CA VAL A 56 -5.16 -3.19 3.99
C VAL A 56 -5.54 -4.60 4.41
N VAL A 57 -4.67 -5.21 5.22
CA VAL A 57 -4.85 -6.58 5.70
C VAL A 57 -5.04 -6.55 7.21
N LYS A 58 -6.07 -7.23 7.69
CA LYS A 58 -6.32 -7.38 9.12
C LYS A 58 -6.71 -8.84 9.38
N ASP A 59 -6.06 -9.47 10.36
CA ASP A 59 -6.29 -10.86 10.71
C ASP A 59 -6.13 -11.80 9.50
N ASN A 60 -5.07 -11.56 8.72
CA ASN A 60 -4.71 -12.34 7.53
C ASN A 60 -5.72 -12.24 6.39
N ARG A 61 -6.58 -11.22 6.39
CA ARG A 61 -7.56 -11.01 5.33
C ARG A 61 -7.51 -9.59 4.81
N GLU A 62 -7.66 -9.46 3.49
CA GLU A 62 -7.80 -8.14 2.87
C GLU A 62 -9.15 -7.57 3.29
N VAL A 63 -9.14 -6.40 3.95
CA VAL A 63 -10.36 -5.74 4.40
C VAL A 63 -10.71 -4.53 3.54
N GLU A 64 -9.71 -3.94 2.88
CA GLU A 64 -9.94 -2.82 1.98
C GLU A 64 -8.74 -2.64 1.07
N ARG A 65 -8.94 -1.95 -0.08
CA ARG A 65 -7.83 -1.60 -0.95
C ARG A 65 -8.06 -0.24 -1.58
N ILE A 66 -6.95 0.45 -1.85
CA ILE A 66 -6.95 1.73 -2.55
C ILE A 66 -6.15 1.52 -3.83
N ILE A 67 -6.73 1.84 -4.96
CA ILE A 67 -6.07 1.70 -6.26
C ILE A 67 -5.72 3.10 -6.79
N GLY A 68 -4.45 3.30 -7.09
CA GLY A 68 -3.95 4.56 -7.61
C GLY A 68 -3.43 5.51 -6.55
N ALA A 69 -2.83 6.61 -6.99
CA ALA A 69 -2.31 7.64 -6.10
C ALA A 69 -3.45 8.33 -5.35
N THR A 70 -3.22 8.65 -4.10
CA THR A 70 -4.21 9.28 -3.24
C THR A 70 -3.51 10.17 -2.22
N SER A 71 -4.27 10.79 -1.33
CA SER A 71 -3.71 11.63 -0.27
C SER A 71 -3.33 10.81 0.96
N LYS A 72 -2.38 11.33 1.73
CA LYS A 72 -2.02 10.77 3.02
C LYS A 72 -3.25 10.66 3.92
N GLU A 73 -4.10 11.68 3.91
CA GLU A 73 -5.31 11.73 4.73
C GLU A 73 -6.27 10.60 4.39
N ASN A 74 -6.41 10.29 3.10
CA ASN A 74 -7.28 9.21 2.68
C ASN A 74 -6.76 7.86 3.14
N ILE A 75 -5.46 7.65 3.06
CA ILE A 75 -4.85 6.40 3.55
C ILE A 75 -5.06 6.26 5.05
N LEU A 76 -4.84 7.33 5.81
CA LEU A 76 -5.06 7.32 7.26
C LEU A 76 -6.52 7.02 7.61
N LYS A 77 -7.44 7.59 6.86
CA LYS A 77 -8.87 7.37 7.06
C LYS A 77 -9.24 5.91 6.85
N VAL A 78 -8.72 5.31 5.80
CA VAL A 78 -8.98 3.90 5.49
C VAL A 78 -8.39 2.99 6.56
N ILE A 79 -7.17 3.25 6.99
CA ILE A 79 -6.52 2.47 8.05
C ILE A 79 -7.30 2.60 9.36
N SER A 80 -7.71 3.82 9.73
CA SER A 80 -8.46 4.07 10.95
C SER A 80 -9.80 3.35 10.98
N ALA A 81 -10.43 3.18 9.82
CA ALA A 81 -11.71 2.49 9.72
C ALA A 81 -11.60 1.00 10.09
N HIS A 82 -10.39 0.45 10.08
CA HIS A 82 -10.12 -0.98 10.33
C HIS A 82 -9.24 -1.24 11.54
N GLU A 83 -9.09 -0.27 12.41
CA GLU A 83 -8.32 -0.44 13.66
C GLU A 83 -9.03 -1.33 14.68
#